data_2dc6c6769781dac88ee2ff605e358b19
#
_entry.id   2dc6c6769781dac88ee2ff605e358b19
#
_cell.length_a   1.000
_cell.length_b   1.000
_cell.length_c   1.000
_cell.angle_alpha   90.00
_cell.angle_beta   90.00
_cell.angle_gamma   90.00
#
_symmetry.space_group_name_H-M   'P 1'
#
loop_
_entity.id
_entity.type
_entity.pdbx_description
1 polymer ?
#
loop_
_entity_poly.entity_id
_entity_poly.type
_entity_poly.pdbx_seq_one_letter_code
_entity_poly.pdbx_strand_id
1 'polypeptide(L)'
;MGRIFALLLMSLFAVHAVAQQDQKAWHVLIEPTFMHPEVSFPISGARRTVFVPGYMSDGDPQYFSKKDWDATGVTWDAFRARAAQNAIEKKVSGQLIRDQNKVVQYAAISSEDPLTATMVLAPDFLKKFKDIFGTTIFVAIPNRFTVYVFPALASEYKDYSPLIMRAYRDSTYPVSPEVFEISPGGIRAIGVFEDD
;
A
#
# COMPACT_ATOMS: atom_id res chain seq x y z
N MET A 1 47.09 -24.33 -10.81
CA MET A 1 45.65 -24.62 -10.91
C MET A 1 44.77 -24.04 -9.77
N GLY A 2 45.34 -23.40 -8.73
CA GLY A 2 44.57 -22.93 -7.55
C GLY A 2 43.91 -21.53 -7.63
N ARG A 3 44.20 -20.69 -8.64
CA ARG A 3 43.69 -19.31 -8.70
C ARG A 3 42.36 -19.13 -9.43
N ILE A 4 41.94 -20.07 -10.26
CA ILE A 4 40.68 -20.01 -11.02
C ILE A 4 39.49 -20.45 -10.15
N PHE A 5 39.70 -21.34 -9.18
CA PHE A 5 38.65 -21.81 -8.27
C PHE A 5 38.18 -20.75 -7.25
N ALA A 6 39.06 -19.83 -6.84
CA ALA A 6 38.71 -18.77 -5.88
C ALA A 6 37.82 -17.70 -6.47
N LEU A 7 37.95 -17.39 -7.78
CA LEU A 7 37.12 -16.40 -8.47
C LEU A 7 35.70 -16.90 -8.74
N LEU A 8 35.53 -18.21 -8.96
CA LEU A 8 34.16 -18.78 -9.17
C LEU A 8 33.35 -18.85 -7.87
N LEU A 9 34.00 -19.06 -6.72
CA LEU A 9 33.33 -19.04 -5.42
C LEU A 9 32.91 -17.64 -5.01
N MET A 10 33.68 -16.61 -5.30
CA MET A 10 33.27 -15.21 -5.00
C MET A 10 32.07 -14.73 -5.83
N SER A 11 31.93 -15.18 -7.07
CA SER A 11 30.77 -14.82 -7.90
C SER A 11 29.46 -15.47 -7.43
N LEU A 12 29.55 -16.69 -6.88
CA LEU A 12 28.38 -17.37 -6.29
C LEU A 12 27.90 -16.71 -4.99
N PHE A 13 28.80 -16.19 -4.16
CA PHE A 13 28.43 -15.48 -2.94
C PHE A 13 27.78 -14.12 -3.20
N ALA A 14 28.18 -13.40 -4.24
CA ALA A 14 27.58 -12.12 -4.61
C ALA A 14 26.13 -12.27 -5.10
N VAL A 15 25.81 -13.33 -5.84
CA VAL A 15 24.44 -13.61 -6.31
C VAL A 15 23.52 -14.01 -5.16
N HIS A 16 24.03 -14.71 -4.13
CA HIS A 16 23.22 -15.05 -2.95
C HIS A 16 22.99 -13.88 -1.99
N ALA A 17 23.88 -12.89 -1.97
CA ALA A 17 23.72 -11.72 -1.10
C ALA A 17 22.57 -10.80 -1.53
N VAL A 18 22.26 -10.71 -2.82
CA VAL A 18 21.09 -9.95 -3.32
C VAL A 18 19.78 -10.69 -3.04
N ALA A 19 19.78 -12.03 -3.04
CA ALA A 19 18.58 -12.84 -2.75
C ALA A 19 18.23 -12.88 -1.25
N GLN A 20 19.13 -12.48 -0.39
CA GLN A 20 18.97 -12.42 1.07
C GLN A 20 18.80 -10.98 1.57
N GLN A 21 18.30 -10.09 0.73
CA GLN A 21 17.75 -8.81 1.18
C GLN A 21 16.72 -9.12 2.27
N ASP A 22 16.92 -8.56 3.44
CA ASP A 22 16.17 -8.86 4.65
C ASP A 22 14.65 -8.88 4.34
N GLN A 23 14.05 -10.08 4.35
CA GLN A 23 12.61 -10.24 4.02
C GLN A 23 11.71 -9.41 4.93
N LYS A 24 12.22 -8.92 6.06
CA LYS A 24 11.53 -7.95 6.93
C LYS A 24 11.36 -6.58 6.28
N ALA A 25 12.19 -6.24 5.30
CA ALA A 25 12.10 -4.98 4.58
C ALA A 25 11.10 -4.99 3.41
N TRP A 26 10.49 -6.12 3.08
CA TRP A 26 9.56 -6.23 1.96
C TRP A 26 8.20 -5.58 2.25
N HIS A 27 7.72 -4.81 1.29
CA HIS A 27 6.42 -4.13 1.36
C HIS A 27 5.69 -4.20 0.01
N VAL A 28 4.38 -4.31 0.05
CA VAL A 28 3.55 -4.02 -1.12
C VAL A 28 3.25 -2.53 -1.08
N LEU A 29 3.71 -1.81 -2.08
CA LEU A 29 3.39 -0.40 -2.27
C LEU A 29 2.10 -0.28 -3.10
N ILE A 30 1.34 0.78 -2.87
CA ILE A 30 0.18 1.16 -3.68
C ILE A 30 0.59 2.40 -4.44
N GLU A 31 0.73 2.27 -5.77
CA GLU A 31 1.33 3.31 -6.60
C GLU A 31 0.45 3.68 -7.79
N PRO A 32 0.50 4.93 -8.24
CA PRO A 32 -0.20 5.31 -9.45
C PRO A 32 0.44 4.70 -10.69
N THR A 33 -0.39 4.33 -11.66
CA THR A 33 0.07 3.70 -12.92
C THR A 33 1.00 4.60 -13.72
N PHE A 34 0.91 5.93 -13.58
CA PHE A 34 1.79 6.87 -14.30
C PHE A 34 3.25 6.85 -13.82
N MET A 35 3.56 6.21 -12.69
CA MET A 35 4.94 5.98 -12.25
C MET A 35 5.66 4.90 -13.08
N HIS A 36 4.92 4.13 -13.89
CA HIS A 36 5.45 3.10 -14.78
C HIS A 36 6.44 2.13 -14.10
N PRO A 37 6.12 1.54 -12.92
CA PRO A 37 7.03 0.61 -12.28
C PRO A 37 7.29 -0.61 -13.18
N GLU A 38 8.55 -1.08 -13.23
CA GLU A 38 8.95 -2.24 -14.06
C GLU A 38 8.22 -3.53 -13.65
N VAL A 39 7.87 -3.63 -12.38
CA VAL A 39 7.11 -4.75 -11.83
C VAL A 39 5.87 -4.22 -11.14
N SER A 40 4.70 -4.63 -11.59
CA SER A 40 3.44 -4.24 -10.97
C SER A 40 2.39 -5.34 -11.12
N PHE A 41 1.41 -5.31 -10.23
CA PHE A 41 0.30 -6.25 -10.19
C PHE A 41 -1.03 -5.48 -10.08
N PRO A 42 -2.07 -5.92 -10.80
CA PRO A 42 -3.33 -5.18 -10.83
C PRO A 42 -4.04 -5.22 -9.46
N ILE A 43 -4.70 -4.12 -9.12
CA ILE A 43 -5.73 -4.07 -8.09
C ILE A 43 -7.07 -4.29 -8.81
N SER A 44 -7.90 -5.20 -8.30
CA SER A 44 -9.20 -5.50 -8.91
C SER A 44 -10.02 -4.21 -9.06
N GLY A 45 -10.53 -3.94 -10.26
CA GLY A 45 -11.33 -2.76 -10.60
C GLY A 45 -10.56 -1.45 -10.74
N ALA A 46 -9.29 -1.37 -10.30
CA ALA A 46 -8.51 -0.15 -10.43
C ALA A 46 -8.03 0.10 -11.86
N ARG A 47 -7.98 1.36 -12.25
CA ARG A 47 -7.51 1.83 -13.56
C ARG A 47 -6.30 2.76 -13.46
N ARG A 48 -6.14 3.38 -12.30
CA ARG A 48 -5.11 4.41 -12.06
C ARG A 48 -4.07 3.97 -11.04
N THR A 49 -4.28 2.81 -10.41
CA THR A 49 -3.47 2.36 -9.27
C THR A 49 -3.10 0.89 -9.43
N VAL A 50 -1.89 0.54 -9.00
CA VAL A 50 -1.34 -0.81 -9.04
C VAL A 50 -0.65 -1.15 -7.72
N PHE A 51 -0.50 -2.44 -7.45
CA PHE A 51 0.44 -2.94 -6.45
C PHE A 51 1.84 -3.01 -7.04
N VAL A 52 2.82 -2.59 -6.26
CA VAL A 52 4.23 -2.65 -6.63
C VAL A 52 5.01 -3.35 -5.52
N PRO A 53 5.77 -4.41 -5.83
CA PRO A 53 6.68 -5.00 -4.86
C PRO A 53 7.80 -4.00 -4.57
N GLY A 54 8.06 -3.75 -3.29
CA GLY A 54 9.07 -2.83 -2.86
C GLY A 54 9.75 -3.26 -1.57
N TYR A 55 10.73 -2.50 -1.17
CA TYR A 55 11.49 -2.67 0.06
C TYR A 55 11.92 -1.31 0.62
N MET A 56 12.28 -1.26 1.89
CA MET A 56 12.83 -0.04 2.50
C MET A 56 14.35 -0.03 2.35
N SER A 57 14.90 1.10 1.90
CA SER A 57 16.32 1.38 1.89
C SER A 57 16.57 2.82 2.34
N ASP A 58 17.42 3.00 3.34
CA ASP A 58 17.79 4.30 3.90
C ASP A 58 16.60 5.19 4.31
N GLY A 59 15.51 4.56 4.74
CA GLY A 59 14.29 5.24 5.16
C GLY A 59 13.27 5.51 4.05
N ASP A 60 13.60 5.22 2.78
CA ASP A 60 12.75 5.44 1.63
C ASP A 60 12.27 4.13 0.99
N PRO A 61 11.02 4.07 0.51
CA PRO A 61 10.53 2.94 -0.26
C PRO A 61 11.17 2.90 -1.65
N GLN A 62 11.70 1.73 -2.01
CA GLN A 62 12.29 1.43 -3.31
C GLN A 62 11.46 0.37 -4.03
N TYR A 63 11.42 0.44 -5.37
CA TYR A 63 10.80 -0.59 -6.21
C TYR A 63 11.81 -1.67 -6.57
N PHE A 64 11.35 -2.91 -6.68
CA PHE A 64 12.15 -3.94 -7.34
C PHE A 64 12.29 -3.62 -8.83
N SER A 65 13.52 -3.65 -9.36
CA SER A 65 13.71 -3.78 -10.80
C SER A 65 13.19 -5.14 -11.28
N LYS A 66 12.88 -5.27 -12.57
CA LYS A 66 12.46 -6.57 -13.14
C LYS A 66 13.50 -7.66 -12.88
N LYS A 67 14.79 -7.32 -13.02
CA LYS A 67 15.91 -8.23 -12.78
C LYS A 67 15.95 -8.70 -11.32
N ASP A 68 15.82 -7.79 -10.37
CA ASP A 68 15.90 -8.12 -8.95
C ASP A 68 14.66 -8.90 -8.49
N TRP A 69 13.48 -8.54 -9.02
CA TRP A 69 12.26 -9.30 -8.79
C TRP A 69 12.39 -10.76 -9.25
N ASP A 70 12.84 -10.97 -10.49
CA ASP A 70 13.03 -12.32 -11.04
C ASP A 70 14.05 -13.11 -10.24
N ALA A 71 15.12 -12.45 -9.75
CA ALA A 71 16.14 -13.07 -8.93
C ALA A 71 15.65 -13.53 -7.55
N THR A 72 14.54 -12.95 -7.04
CA THR A 72 13.95 -13.44 -5.76
C THR A 72 13.42 -14.85 -5.88
N GLY A 73 12.97 -15.28 -7.05
CA GLY A 73 12.29 -16.56 -7.28
C GLY A 73 10.96 -16.71 -6.55
N VAL A 74 10.42 -15.61 -5.98
CA VAL A 74 9.22 -15.60 -5.15
C VAL A 74 8.00 -15.29 -6.00
N THR A 75 6.90 -16.02 -5.79
CA THR A 75 5.62 -15.69 -6.42
C THR A 75 5.01 -14.44 -5.79
N TRP A 76 4.17 -13.73 -6.56
CA TRP A 76 3.45 -12.55 -6.05
C TRP A 76 2.66 -12.83 -4.77
N ASP A 77 1.95 -13.96 -4.71
CA ASP A 77 1.14 -14.30 -3.53
C ASP A 77 2.00 -14.54 -2.28
N ALA A 78 3.13 -15.22 -2.43
CA ALA A 78 4.07 -15.44 -1.33
C ALA A 78 4.70 -14.11 -0.87
N PHE A 79 5.08 -13.24 -1.80
CA PHE A 79 5.60 -11.90 -1.50
C PHE A 79 4.56 -11.07 -0.74
N ARG A 80 3.32 -11.01 -1.27
CA ARG A 80 2.22 -10.26 -0.68
C ARG A 80 1.89 -10.74 0.75
N ALA A 81 1.83 -12.06 0.95
CA ALA A 81 1.58 -12.62 2.27
C ALA A 81 2.67 -12.21 3.28
N ARG A 82 3.92 -12.18 2.89
CA ARG A 82 5.04 -11.76 3.74
C ARG A 82 5.00 -10.25 4.01
N ALA A 83 4.83 -9.44 2.97
CA ALA A 83 4.75 -7.99 3.11
C ALA A 83 3.57 -7.54 3.98
N ALA A 84 2.44 -8.26 3.94
CA ALA A 84 1.29 -8.00 4.81
C ALA A 84 1.63 -8.19 6.30
N GLN A 85 2.47 -9.17 6.64
CA GLN A 85 2.96 -9.33 8.03
C GLN A 85 3.80 -8.11 8.46
N ASN A 86 4.63 -7.57 7.59
CA ASN A 86 5.42 -6.37 7.90
C ASN A 86 4.52 -5.13 8.10
N ALA A 87 3.38 -5.05 7.43
CA ALA A 87 2.41 -3.96 7.60
C ALA A 87 1.71 -4.00 8.98
N ILE A 88 1.55 -5.17 9.61
CA ILE A 88 0.93 -5.32 10.93
C ILE A 88 1.76 -4.63 12.03
N GLU A 89 3.08 -4.62 11.89
CA GLU A 89 3.98 -4.06 12.91
C GLU A 89 3.87 -2.54 13.04
N LYS A 90 3.21 -1.87 12.08
CA LYS A 90 3.04 -0.42 12.09
C LYS A 90 1.84 0.02 12.92
N LYS A 91 2.12 0.63 14.07
CA LYS A 91 1.09 1.22 14.94
C LYS A 91 0.78 2.65 14.50
N VAL A 92 -0.18 2.81 13.60
CA VAL A 92 -0.70 4.13 13.24
C VAL A 92 -2.10 4.28 13.82
N SER A 93 -2.33 5.36 14.55
CA SER A 93 -3.65 5.70 15.11
C SER A 93 -4.46 6.52 14.10
N GLY A 94 -5.72 6.15 13.90
CA GLY A 94 -6.67 6.95 13.13
C GLY A 94 -7.42 7.93 14.02
N GLN A 95 -7.62 9.15 13.54
CA GLN A 95 -8.50 10.12 14.15
C GLN A 95 -9.92 9.92 13.62
N LEU A 96 -10.90 9.73 14.53
CA LEU A 96 -12.31 9.66 14.17
C LEU A 96 -12.89 11.07 14.04
N ILE A 97 -13.40 11.38 12.87
CA ILE A 97 -14.05 12.66 12.58
C ILE A 97 -15.54 12.48 12.75
N ARG A 98 -16.14 13.37 13.54
CA ARG A 98 -17.57 13.32 13.91
C ARG A 98 -18.29 14.58 13.47
N ASP A 99 -19.58 14.43 13.17
CA ASP A 99 -20.46 15.55 12.94
C ASP A 99 -20.90 16.26 14.24
N GLN A 100 -21.76 17.25 14.12
CA GLN A 100 -22.32 18.00 15.24
C GLN A 100 -23.14 17.12 16.21
N ASN A 101 -23.68 16.00 15.73
CA ASN A 101 -24.46 15.03 16.49
C ASN A 101 -23.55 13.92 17.09
N LYS A 102 -22.22 14.07 17.00
CA LYS A 102 -21.20 13.11 17.44
C LYS A 102 -21.21 11.78 16.66
N VAL A 103 -21.88 11.71 15.52
CA VAL A 103 -21.86 10.56 14.63
C VAL A 103 -20.53 10.53 13.88
N VAL A 104 -19.85 9.37 13.86
CA VAL A 104 -18.58 9.20 13.14
C VAL A 104 -18.85 9.24 11.65
N GLN A 105 -18.25 10.19 10.96
CA GLN A 105 -18.37 10.36 9.52
C GLN A 105 -17.30 9.59 8.76
N TYR A 106 -16.06 9.69 9.21
CA TYR A 106 -14.93 8.96 8.66
C TYR A 106 -13.78 8.88 9.68
N ALA A 107 -12.78 8.07 9.37
CA ALA A 107 -11.50 8.10 10.06
C ALA A 107 -10.42 8.63 9.13
N ALA A 108 -9.54 9.49 9.66
CA ALA A 108 -8.34 9.96 8.97
C ALA A 108 -7.11 9.38 9.65
N ILE A 109 -6.23 8.78 8.87
CA ILE A 109 -4.94 8.25 9.32
C ILE A 109 -3.87 9.03 8.59
N SER A 110 -3.02 9.72 9.33
CA SER A 110 -1.90 10.47 8.76
C SER A 110 -0.63 10.22 9.57
N SER A 111 0.49 10.12 8.88
CA SER A 111 1.80 9.88 9.49
C SER A 111 2.90 10.38 8.55
N GLU A 112 4.08 10.63 9.07
CA GLU A 112 5.28 10.94 8.27
C GLU A 112 5.93 9.69 7.67
N ASP A 113 5.45 8.49 8.02
CA ASP A 113 5.93 7.23 7.47
C ASP A 113 5.45 7.06 6.01
N PRO A 114 6.34 6.95 5.02
CA PRO A 114 5.99 6.81 3.61
C PRO A 114 5.26 5.50 3.29
N LEU A 115 5.20 4.56 4.23
CA LEU A 115 4.45 3.31 4.12
C LEU A 115 3.06 3.38 4.76
N THR A 116 2.58 4.56 5.18
CA THR A 116 1.27 4.71 5.81
C THR A 116 0.14 4.16 4.92
N ALA A 117 0.20 4.42 3.62
CA ALA A 117 -0.76 3.89 2.66
C ALA A 117 -0.83 2.35 2.64
N THR A 118 0.28 1.67 2.89
CA THR A 118 0.36 0.20 2.83
C THR A 118 -0.37 -0.49 3.98
N MET A 119 -0.67 0.22 5.05
CA MET A 119 -1.36 -0.34 6.22
C MET A 119 -2.75 -0.89 5.89
N VAL A 120 -3.38 -0.43 4.82
CA VAL A 120 -4.68 -0.95 4.35
C VAL A 120 -4.61 -2.42 3.95
N LEU A 121 -3.42 -2.93 3.68
CA LEU A 121 -3.14 -4.32 3.31
C LEU A 121 -2.88 -5.22 4.52
N ALA A 122 -2.74 -4.65 5.71
CA ALA A 122 -2.54 -5.43 6.93
C ALA A 122 -3.76 -6.31 7.22
N PRO A 123 -3.58 -7.59 7.58
CA PRO A 123 -4.69 -8.51 7.84
C PRO A 123 -5.65 -8.06 8.97
N ASP A 124 -5.17 -7.21 9.87
CA ASP A 124 -5.97 -6.67 10.98
C ASP A 124 -6.57 -5.28 10.69
N PHE A 125 -6.28 -4.68 9.52
CA PHE A 125 -6.76 -3.33 9.19
C PHE A 125 -8.28 -3.23 9.26
N LEU A 126 -9.00 -4.14 8.61
CA LEU A 126 -10.46 -4.15 8.63
C LEU A 126 -11.03 -4.34 10.05
N LYS A 127 -10.34 -5.13 10.89
CA LYS A 127 -10.78 -5.38 12.27
C LYS A 127 -10.80 -4.11 13.12
N LYS A 128 -9.88 -3.17 12.87
CA LYS A 128 -9.79 -1.90 13.60
C LYS A 128 -11.03 -1.03 13.43
N PHE A 129 -11.71 -1.16 12.29
CA PHE A 129 -12.88 -0.35 11.95
C PHE A 129 -14.21 -1.11 11.99
N LYS A 130 -14.17 -2.43 12.20
CA LYS A 130 -15.35 -3.30 12.15
C LYS A 130 -16.48 -2.85 13.08
N ASP A 131 -16.15 -2.46 14.29
CA ASP A 131 -17.15 -2.07 15.30
C ASP A 131 -17.71 -0.66 15.06
N ILE A 132 -17.04 0.13 14.18
CA ILE A 132 -17.41 1.51 13.85
C ILE A 132 -18.13 1.57 12.52
N PHE A 133 -17.59 0.90 11.49
CA PHE A 133 -18.04 1.00 10.09
C PHE A 133 -18.55 -0.30 9.50
N GLY A 134 -18.49 -1.43 10.24
CA GLY A 134 -18.95 -2.74 9.76
C GLY A 134 -17.86 -3.56 9.09
N THR A 135 -18.28 -4.67 8.47
CA THR A 135 -17.38 -5.68 7.87
C THR A 135 -16.91 -5.35 6.47
N THR A 136 -17.42 -4.27 5.89
CA THR A 136 -17.00 -3.71 4.61
C THR A 136 -16.81 -2.22 4.82
N ILE A 137 -15.70 -1.68 4.37
CA ILE A 137 -15.36 -0.26 4.48
C ILE A 137 -14.91 0.28 3.13
N PHE A 138 -15.10 1.58 2.92
CA PHE A 138 -14.50 2.30 1.80
C PHE A 138 -13.25 3.03 2.26
N VAL A 139 -12.24 3.06 1.40
CA VAL A 139 -10.95 3.66 1.70
C VAL A 139 -10.52 4.55 0.53
N ALA A 140 -10.02 5.74 0.85
CA ALA A 140 -9.30 6.60 -0.07
C ALA A 140 -7.84 6.71 0.35
N ILE A 141 -6.94 6.63 -0.63
CA ILE A 141 -5.49 6.70 -0.44
C ILE A 141 -4.95 7.81 -1.34
N PRO A 142 -5.19 9.09 -1.01
CA PRO A 142 -4.81 10.20 -1.87
C PRO A 142 -3.30 10.32 -2.03
N ASN A 143 -2.53 9.96 -1.00
CA ASN A 143 -1.07 10.03 -1.01
C ASN A 143 -0.45 8.97 -0.08
N ARG A 144 0.88 8.86 -0.08
CA ARG A 144 1.61 7.86 0.72
C ARG A 144 1.44 8.00 2.23
N PHE A 145 1.11 9.18 2.71
CA PHE A 145 1.10 9.56 4.13
C PHE A 145 -0.29 9.59 4.74
N THR A 146 -1.35 9.46 3.92
CA THR A 146 -2.73 9.67 4.38
C THR A 146 -3.67 8.60 3.83
N VAL A 147 -4.50 8.07 4.73
CA VAL A 147 -5.58 7.15 4.41
C VAL A 147 -6.86 7.66 5.06
N TYR A 148 -7.94 7.72 4.30
CA TYR A 148 -9.28 7.99 4.81
C TYR A 148 -10.11 6.72 4.76
N VAL A 149 -10.89 6.47 5.82
CA VAL A 149 -11.75 5.29 5.95
C VAL A 149 -13.17 5.73 6.18
N PHE A 150 -14.11 5.23 5.37
CA PHE A 150 -15.51 5.59 5.37
C PHE A 150 -16.38 4.34 5.60
N PRO A 151 -17.61 4.48 6.17
CA PRO A 151 -18.58 3.39 6.18
C PRO A 151 -19.03 3.04 4.75
N ALA A 152 -19.10 1.76 4.41
CA ALA A 152 -19.54 1.32 3.08
C ALA A 152 -21.02 1.60 2.79
N LEU A 153 -21.82 1.85 3.83
CA LEU A 153 -23.23 2.23 3.71
C LEU A 153 -23.43 3.73 3.43
N ALA A 154 -22.38 4.53 3.50
CA ALA A 154 -22.44 5.93 3.14
C ALA A 154 -22.55 6.05 1.62
N SER A 155 -23.76 6.16 1.10
CA SER A 155 -24.03 6.52 -0.30
C SER A 155 -23.40 7.88 -0.68
N GLU A 156 -23.04 8.66 0.33
CA GLU A 156 -22.55 10.04 0.29
C GLU A 156 -21.01 10.15 0.35
N TYR A 157 -20.26 9.05 0.16
CA TYR A 157 -18.80 9.16 0.16
C TYR A 157 -18.28 10.17 -0.88
N LYS A 158 -19.06 10.43 -1.93
CA LYS A 158 -18.73 11.43 -2.96
C LYS A 158 -18.69 12.86 -2.41
N ASP A 159 -19.40 13.15 -1.34
CA ASP A 159 -19.39 14.45 -0.69
C ASP A 159 -18.00 14.80 -0.11
N TYR A 160 -17.15 13.78 0.06
CA TYR A 160 -15.78 13.96 0.47
C TYR A 160 -14.80 14.20 -0.70
N SER A 161 -15.28 14.26 -1.97
CA SER A 161 -14.45 14.55 -3.14
C SER A 161 -13.54 15.77 -2.94
N PRO A 162 -14.02 16.93 -2.47
CA PRO A 162 -13.15 18.09 -2.29
C PRO A 162 -11.99 17.84 -1.31
N LEU A 163 -12.26 17.09 -0.23
CA LEU A 163 -11.24 16.71 0.76
C LEU A 163 -10.17 15.80 0.16
N ILE A 164 -10.62 14.74 -0.51
CA ILE A 164 -9.73 13.72 -1.06
C ILE A 164 -8.93 14.28 -2.24
N MET A 165 -9.58 15.01 -3.15
CA MET A 165 -8.93 15.59 -4.31
C MET A 165 -7.91 16.66 -3.94
N ARG A 166 -8.17 17.46 -2.90
CA ARG A 166 -7.18 18.38 -2.35
C ARG A 166 -5.96 17.62 -1.82
N ALA A 167 -6.18 16.61 -0.97
CA ALA A 167 -5.08 15.80 -0.40
C ALA A 167 -4.26 15.06 -1.48
N TYR A 168 -4.89 14.70 -2.60
CA TYR A 168 -4.23 14.10 -3.76
C TYR A 168 -3.38 15.12 -4.53
N ARG A 169 -3.94 16.28 -4.88
CA ARG A 169 -3.27 17.32 -5.70
C ARG A 169 -2.15 18.03 -4.97
N ASP A 170 -2.35 18.32 -3.68
CA ASP A 170 -1.38 19.11 -2.89
C ASP A 170 -0.20 18.25 -2.42
N SER A 171 -0.24 16.95 -2.66
CA SER A 171 0.82 16.05 -2.22
C SER A 171 1.98 15.97 -3.21
N THR A 172 3.20 15.94 -2.68
CA THR A 172 4.42 15.61 -3.45
C THR A 172 4.44 14.14 -3.89
N TYR A 173 3.70 13.27 -3.16
CA TYR A 173 3.65 11.82 -3.40
C TYR A 173 2.19 11.36 -3.54
N PRO A 174 1.48 11.83 -4.59
CA PRO A 174 0.10 11.41 -4.84
C PRO A 174 0.05 9.93 -5.18
N VAL A 175 -0.99 9.23 -4.70
CA VAL A 175 -1.20 7.80 -4.96
C VAL A 175 -2.43 7.59 -5.83
N SER A 176 -3.62 7.88 -5.32
CA SER A 176 -4.84 7.56 -6.06
C SER A 176 -6.02 8.46 -5.70
N PRO A 177 -6.79 8.92 -6.70
CA PRO A 177 -8.13 9.46 -6.49
C PRO A 177 -9.20 8.35 -6.48
N GLU A 178 -8.84 7.07 -6.56
CA GLU A 178 -9.79 5.96 -6.58
C GLU A 178 -10.32 5.64 -5.18
N VAL A 179 -11.55 5.16 -5.13
CA VAL A 179 -12.19 4.63 -3.93
C VAL A 179 -12.00 3.12 -3.92
N PHE A 180 -11.49 2.60 -2.82
CA PHE A 180 -11.29 1.17 -2.63
C PHE A 180 -12.31 0.63 -1.61
N GLU A 181 -12.94 -0.48 -1.94
CA GLU A 181 -13.67 -1.30 -0.99
C GLU A 181 -12.71 -2.31 -0.35
N ILE A 182 -12.72 -2.40 0.97
CA ILE A 182 -12.03 -3.43 1.73
C ILE A 182 -13.08 -4.26 2.46
N SER A 183 -13.04 -5.56 2.22
CA SER A 183 -13.95 -6.55 2.80
C SER A 183 -13.17 -7.84 3.15
N PRO A 184 -13.80 -8.84 3.77
CA PRO A 184 -13.17 -10.16 3.93
C PRO A 184 -12.71 -10.81 2.62
N GLY A 185 -13.28 -10.39 1.48
CA GLY A 185 -12.88 -10.84 0.14
C GLY A 185 -11.63 -10.16 -0.41
N GLY A 186 -11.09 -9.15 0.29
CA GLY A 186 -9.92 -8.40 -0.12
C GLY A 186 -10.22 -6.94 -0.47
N ILE A 187 -9.32 -6.35 -1.27
CA ILE A 187 -9.40 -4.96 -1.74
C ILE A 187 -9.76 -4.91 -3.24
N ARG A 188 -10.66 -3.99 -3.59
CA ARG A 188 -10.99 -3.67 -4.99
C ARG A 188 -11.33 -2.18 -5.15
N ALA A 189 -11.03 -1.59 -6.28
CA ALA A 189 -11.52 -0.25 -6.61
C ALA A 189 -12.98 -0.32 -7.06
N ILE A 190 -13.80 0.63 -6.61
CA ILE A 190 -15.25 0.70 -6.88
C ILE A 190 -15.69 2.02 -7.52
N GLY A 191 -14.81 3.00 -7.58
CA GLY A 191 -15.10 4.32 -8.13
C GLY A 191 -13.89 5.24 -8.07
N VAL A 192 -14.12 6.49 -8.38
CA VAL A 192 -13.12 7.56 -8.36
C VAL A 192 -13.75 8.82 -7.79
N PHE A 193 -12.98 9.57 -7.00
CA PHE A 193 -13.31 10.94 -6.63
C PHE A 193 -12.99 11.84 -7.82
N GLU A 194 -13.90 12.76 -8.12
CA GLU A 194 -13.77 13.71 -9.23
C GLU A 194 -13.76 15.13 -8.68
N ASP A 195 -13.13 16.04 -9.41
CA ASP A 195 -13.30 17.47 -9.17
C ASP A 195 -14.68 17.90 -9.69
N ASP A 196 -15.38 18.68 -8.90
CA ASP A 196 -16.60 19.37 -9.32
C ASP A 196 -16.28 20.54 -10.27
#